data_3f273251715482f6ab92c842cdd84298
#
_entry.id   3f273251715482f6ab92c842cdd84298
#
_cell.length_a   1.000
_cell.length_b   1.000
_cell.length_c   1.000
_cell.angle_alpha   90.00
_cell.angle_beta   90.00
_cell.angle_gamma   90.00
#
_symmetry.space_group_name_H-M   'P 1'
#
loop_
_entity.id
_entity.type
_entity.pdbx_description
1 polymer ?
#
loop_
_entity_poly.entity_id
_entity_poly.type
_entity_poly.pdbx_seq_one_letter_code
_entity_poly.pdbx_strand_id
1 'polypeptide(L)'
;TSLLVGSPVVLGCLTMLGLVQSNVDLGLCVMITVNLAGFIQAAGLRIQHHQHLHVKMEHRRSQSVADTVDTTRRETLARMGHDVRTPLSGILGMAEILEDTPLTPNQKDCVGGIRNAGESLLKIINDVLEYSQLSDQGADINREALDANELLMGAVDLFRERAEEKQVELITHVHTNLPARMEGDPGRLRQVLTNLMGAFIRHAQPGELIIDISLEPTGRAGQVRFEFSGTALRPGTFRALRDPAARQDSSNLNLSIAEQLVEAMQGRAGERDEHGGDVAYWFVLPLPAMEAPPSGPDTDISALQGRSMLVVDDSSTVTRVIRHLALGWGMRVTACHDPREALASLRTQANINEPYDIVLLDHHMPGMNGLQLAARIHEDPVITHPTTLIMLTGVNNAPTATEARNVSIHRVLTKPVSAPRLKQALAEEMGLRRPVREQGQPETPDPALKLLVVEDHKLSQKVIRGMLSKLGLSADLAANGKEALAMATEKRYDLILMDCEMPEMDGFEATQRIREYERRQGLVAVPIVALTAHILREHRERSLASGMNAHIPKPVEMSVLREALVRFTRKDPGAADGDAN
;
A
#
# COMPACT_ATOMS: atom_id res chain seq x y z
N THR A 1 -47.92 28.29 -24.26
CA THR A 1 -49.33 27.79 -24.14
C THR A 1 -50.15 28.59 -23.15
N SER A 2 -49.60 29.32 -22.22
CA SER A 2 -50.30 30.20 -21.25
C SER A 2 -50.69 31.55 -21.84
N LEU A 3 -50.08 32.00 -22.92
CA LEU A 3 -50.38 33.27 -23.58
C LEU A 3 -51.68 33.24 -24.40
N LEU A 4 -52.12 32.08 -24.88
CA LEU A 4 -53.33 31.91 -25.66
C LEU A 4 -54.61 31.82 -24.84
N VAL A 5 -54.51 31.51 -23.54
CA VAL A 5 -55.67 31.33 -22.63
C VAL A 5 -56.07 32.66 -21.97
N GLY A 6 -55.13 33.56 -21.75
CA GLY A 6 -55.42 34.87 -21.14
C GLY A 6 -56.15 35.88 -22.07
N SER A 7 -55.89 35.78 -23.37
CA SER A 7 -56.48 36.71 -24.36
C SER A 7 -58.02 36.65 -24.50
N PRO A 8 -58.65 35.47 -24.53
CA PRO A 8 -60.14 35.41 -24.63
C PRO A 8 -60.84 35.79 -23.31
N VAL A 9 -60.19 35.58 -22.15
CA VAL A 9 -60.75 35.95 -20.84
C VAL A 9 -60.75 37.47 -20.67
N VAL A 10 -59.69 38.14 -21.05
CA VAL A 10 -59.59 39.62 -21.04
C VAL A 10 -60.54 40.25 -22.03
N LEU A 11 -60.70 39.65 -23.22
CA LEU A 11 -61.67 40.10 -24.22
C LEU A 11 -63.07 39.86 -23.75
N GLY A 12 -63.38 38.75 -23.07
CA GLY A 12 -64.65 38.43 -22.46
C GLY A 12 -64.98 39.38 -21.30
N CYS A 13 -64.09 39.79 -20.46
CA CYS A 13 -64.23 40.76 -19.42
C CYS A 13 -64.53 42.20 -19.98
N LEU A 14 -63.87 42.57 -21.06
CA LEU A 14 -64.10 43.86 -21.71
C LEU A 14 -65.48 43.93 -22.41
N THR A 15 -66.01 42.85 -22.96
CA THR A 15 -67.35 42.74 -23.50
C THR A 15 -68.41 42.74 -22.40
N MET A 16 -68.14 42.12 -21.28
CA MET A 16 -69.06 42.13 -20.11
C MET A 16 -69.14 43.51 -19.44
N LEU A 17 -68.08 44.32 -19.51
CA LEU A 17 -68.12 45.71 -18.98
C LEU A 17 -68.81 46.72 -19.86
N GLY A 18 -69.44 46.31 -20.98
CA GLY A 18 -70.24 47.19 -21.86
C GLY A 18 -69.42 48.26 -22.57
N LEU A 19 -68.09 48.20 -22.53
CA LEU A 19 -67.20 49.18 -23.15
C LEU A 19 -67.13 49.09 -24.69
N VAL A 20 -67.77 48.06 -25.24
CA VAL A 20 -67.85 47.87 -26.72
C VAL A 20 -69.08 48.52 -27.35
N GLN A 21 -70.05 48.98 -26.55
CA GLN A 21 -71.28 49.59 -27.06
C GLN A 21 -71.25 51.12 -27.12
N SER A 22 -70.27 51.77 -26.58
CA SER A 22 -70.08 53.21 -26.79
C SER A 22 -68.95 53.41 -27.83
N ASN A 23 -69.12 54.39 -28.74
CA ASN A 23 -68.20 54.77 -29.84
C ASN A 23 -66.70 54.98 -29.38
N VAL A 24 -66.14 54.05 -28.63
CA VAL A 24 -64.72 54.05 -28.22
C VAL A 24 -63.94 53.41 -29.34
N ASP A 25 -62.93 54.12 -29.82
CA ASP A 25 -62.06 53.70 -30.88
C ASP A 25 -61.46 52.31 -30.61
N LEU A 26 -61.75 51.33 -31.45
CA LEU A 26 -61.26 49.94 -31.34
C LEU A 26 -59.77 49.88 -31.13
N GLY A 27 -59.07 50.88 -31.68
CA GLY A 27 -57.59 51.02 -31.53
C GLY A 27 -57.17 51.27 -30.06
N LEU A 28 -57.96 52.06 -29.32
CA LEU A 28 -57.67 52.35 -27.91
C LEU A 28 -57.86 51.10 -27.04
N CYS A 29 -58.91 50.31 -27.29
CA CYS A 29 -59.19 49.06 -26.57
C CYS A 29 -58.08 48.01 -26.83
N VAL A 30 -57.59 47.87 -28.06
CA VAL A 30 -56.48 46.97 -28.39
C VAL A 30 -55.19 47.46 -27.73
N MET A 31 -54.92 48.75 -27.70
CA MET A 31 -53.71 49.29 -27.05
C MET A 31 -53.71 49.06 -25.53
N ILE A 32 -54.87 49.23 -24.86
CA ILE A 32 -54.99 48.96 -23.42
C ILE A 32 -54.79 47.47 -23.12
N THR A 33 -55.37 46.57 -23.92
CA THR A 33 -55.22 45.11 -23.73
C THR A 33 -53.82 44.64 -23.96
N VAL A 34 -53.10 45.13 -24.95
CA VAL A 34 -51.69 44.79 -25.22
C VAL A 34 -50.78 45.29 -24.10
N ASN A 35 -50.99 46.53 -23.62
CA ASN A 35 -50.23 47.08 -22.51
C ASN A 35 -50.46 46.31 -21.18
N LEU A 36 -51.74 45.96 -20.90
CA LEU A 36 -52.10 45.18 -19.70
C LEU A 36 -51.48 43.76 -19.75
N ALA A 37 -51.55 43.11 -20.90
CA ALA A 37 -50.92 41.82 -21.12
C ALA A 37 -49.39 41.89 -20.96
N GLY A 38 -48.75 42.93 -21.50
CA GLY A 38 -47.33 43.18 -21.32
C GLY A 38 -46.94 43.42 -19.85
N PHE A 39 -47.75 44.16 -19.13
CA PHE A 39 -47.54 44.41 -17.69
C PHE A 39 -47.67 43.14 -16.85
N ILE A 40 -48.70 42.32 -17.11
CA ILE A 40 -48.90 41.02 -16.42
C ILE A 40 -47.74 40.07 -16.73
N GLN A 41 -47.28 40.04 -17.97
CA GLN A 41 -46.16 39.22 -18.36
C GLN A 41 -44.84 39.69 -17.73
N ALA A 42 -44.56 40.98 -17.66
CA ALA A 42 -43.40 41.56 -16.99
C ALA A 42 -43.46 41.33 -15.46
N ALA A 43 -44.65 41.43 -14.83
CA ALA A 43 -44.83 41.11 -13.43
C ALA A 43 -44.61 39.62 -13.14
N GLY A 44 -45.13 38.72 -13.99
CA GLY A 44 -44.93 37.28 -13.90
C GLY A 44 -43.44 36.91 -14.02
N LEU A 45 -42.69 37.48 -14.97
CA LEU A 45 -41.26 37.30 -15.11
C LEU A 45 -40.47 37.81 -13.90
N ARG A 46 -40.85 38.94 -13.32
CA ARG A 46 -40.21 39.45 -12.07
C ARG A 46 -40.47 38.54 -10.89
N ILE A 47 -41.68 38.02 -10.72
CA ILE A 47 -42.03 37.09 -9.64
C ILE A 47 -41.22 35.78 -9.80
N GLN A 48 -41.16 35.21 -11.00
CA GLN A 48 -40.34 34.03 -11.29
C GLN A 48 -38.83 34.29 -11.05
N HIS A 49 -38.32 35.44 -11.46
CA HIS A 49 -36.95 35.81 -11.22
C HIS A 49 -36.63 35.95 -9.71
N HIS A 50 -37.54 36.60 -8.96
CA HIS A 50 -37.40 36.69 -7.49
C HIS A 50 -37.46 35.33 -6.80
N GLN A 51 -38.39 34.46 -7.20
CA GLN A 51 -38.44 33.09 -6.66
C GLN A 51 -37.19 32.30 -6.97
N HIS A 52 -36.65 32.43 -8.18
CA HIS A 52 -35.41 31.74 -8.58
C HIS A 52 -34.19 32.26 -7.82
N LEU A 53 -34.14 33.57 -7.54
CA LEU A 53 -33.07 34.17 -6.71
C LEU A 53 -33.22 33.74 -5.23
N HIS A 54 -34.44 33.68 -4.69
CA HIS A 54 -34.65 33.20 -3.32
C HIS A 54 -34.22 31.74 -3.13
N VAL A 55 -34.62 30.85 -4.02
CA VAL A 55 -34.22 29.44 -3.98
C VAL A 55 -32.68 29.31 -4.13
N LYS A 56 -32.05 30.09 -5.01
CA LYS A 56 -30.59 30.11 -5.13
C LYS A 56 -29.88 30.64 -3.88
N MET A 57 -30.45 31.67 -3.23
CA MET A 57 -29.87 32.21 -1.99
C MET A 57 -30.04 31.25 -0.81
N GLU A 58 -31.20 30.60 -0.67
CA GLU A 58 -31.43 29.57 0.36
C GLU A 58 -30.49 28.36 0.14
N HIS A 59 -30.30 27.93 -1.11
CA HIS A 59 -29.39 26.83 -1.43
C HIS A 59 -27.93 27.19 -1.12
N ARG A 60 -27.50 28.41 -1.47
CA ARG A 60 -26.16 28.91 -1.12
C ARG A 60 -25.95 29.06 0.40
N ARG A 61 -27.02 29.53 1.11
CA ARG A 61 -26.95 29.68 2.57
C ARG A 61 -26.91 28.33 3.27
N SER A 62 -27.65 27.36 2.78
CA SER A 62 -27.63 25.98 3.27
C SER A 62 -26.29 25.32 3.00
N GLN A 63 -25.70 25.52 1.80
CA GLN A 63 -24.35 25.04 1.48
C GLN A 63 -23.28 25.70 2.36
N SER A 64 -23.31 27.03 2.53
CA SER A 64 -22.31 27.72 3.35
C SER A 64 -22.39 27.35 4.83
N VAL A 65 -23.57 27.02 5.36
CA VAL A 65 -23.73 26.52 6.74
C VAL A 65 -23.22 25.10 6.84
N ALA A 66 -23.50 24.24 5.88
CA ALA A 66 -22.96 22.88 5.82
C ALA A 66 -21.43 22.91 5.75
N ASP A 67 -20.84 23.71 4.85
CA ASP A 67 -19.39 23.88 4.71
C ASP A 67 -18.73 24.38 6.00
N THR A 68 -19.41 25.31 6.73
CA THR A 68 -18.88 25.84 7.98
C THR A 68 -18.91 24.79 9.10
N VAL A 69 -20.00 24.01 9.19
CA VAL A 69 -20.14 22.93 10.17
C VAL A 69 -19.09 21.84 9.91
N ASP A 70 -18.88 21.47 8.65
CA ASP A 70 -17.89 20.46 8.27
C ASP A 70 -16.46 20.95 8.53
N THR A 71 -16.15 22.21 8.23
CA THR A 71 -14.83 22.80 8.53
C THR A 71 -14.55 22.82 10.04
N THR A 72 -15.53 23.23 10.85
CA THR A 72 -15.39 23.26 12.31
C THR A 72 -15.23 21.84 12.89
N ARG A 73 -15.95 20.86 12.32
CA ARG A 73 -15.84 19.45 12.71
C ARG A 73 -14.45 18.90 12.42
N ARG A 74 -13.87 19.22 11.25
CA ARG A 74 -12.51 18.82 10.85
C ARG A 74 -11.43 19.39 11.76
N GLU A 75 -11.46 20.70 11.98
CA GLU A 75 -10.49 21.37 12.88
C GLU A 75 -10.54 20.77 14.28
N THR A 76 -11.76 20.47 14.75
CA THR A 76 -11.94 19.83 16.06
C THR A 76 -11.37 18.43 16.10
N LEU A 77 -11.64 17.59 15.07
CA LEU A 77 -11.12 16.23 15.00
C LEU A 77 -9.59 16.22 14.82
N ALA A 78 -9.03 17.09 13.98
CA ALA A 78 -7.59 17.20 13.77
C ALA A 78 -6.87 17.61 15.09
N ARG A 79 -7.43 18.56 15.82
CA ARG A 79 -6.92 18.98 17.12
C ARG A 79 -7.02 17.87 18.16
N MET A 80 -8.17 17.20 18.26
CA MET A 80 -8.34 16.04 19.14
C MET A 80 -7.35 14.92 18.83
N GLY A 81 -7.08 14.66 17.53
CA GLY A 81 -6.10 13.66 17.12
C GLY A 81 -4.68 13.98 17.60
N HIS A 82 -4.28 15.25 17.50
CA HIS A 82 -3.00 15.71 18.04
C HIS A 82 -2.94 15.59 19.57
N ASP A 83 -4.00 16.06 20.26
CA ASP A 83 -4.07 16.10 21.73
C ASP A 83 -4.11 14.70 22.36
N VAL A 84 -4.59 13.68 21.62
CA VAL A 84 -4.56 12.27 22.07
C VAL A 84 -3.25 11.58 21.66
N ARG A 85 -2.68 11.91 20.49
CA ARG A 85 -1.42 11.30 20.02
C ARG A 85 -0.25 11.59 20.97
N THR A 86 -0.14 12.84 21.44
CA THR A 86 0.96 13.28 22.31
C THR A 86 1.07 12.46 23.60
N PRO A 87 0.03 12.35 24.47
CA PRO A 87 0.13 11.56 25.69
C PRO A 87 0.28 10.06 25.39
N LEU A 88 -0.32 9.56 24.31
CA LEU A 88 -0.25 8.15 23.95
C LEU A 88 1.14 7.74 23.46
N SER A 89 1.81 8.60 22.66
CA SER A 89 3.22 8.39 22.29
C SER A 89 4.13 8.41 23.53
N GLY A 90 3.81 9.24 24.53
CA GLY A 90 4.51 9.22 25.83
C GLY A 90 4.34 7.89 26.58
N ILE A 91 3.13 7.32 26.60
CA ILE A 91 2.85 6.00 27.23
C ILE A 91 3.60 4.89 26.50
N LEU A 92 3.56 4.88 25.16
CA LEU A 92 4.26 3.89 24.35
C LEU A 92 5.78 3.97 24.52
N GLY A 93 6.35 5.17 24.52
CA GLY A 93 7.78 5.37 24.78
C GLY A 93 8.21 4.90 26.18
N MET A 94 7.35 5.08 27.20
CA MET A 94 7.63 4.55 28.54
C MET A 94 7.54 3.03 28.59
N ALA A 95 6.57 2.42 27.88
CA ALA A 95 6.46 0.98 27.77
C ALA A 95 7.70 0.37 27.08
N GLU A 96 8.18 0.98 26.02
CA GLU A 96 9.39 0.56 25.30
C GLU A 96 10.65 0.64 26.17
N ILE A 97 10.79 1.71 26.97
CA ILE A 97 11.89 1.84 27.93
C ILE A 97 11.82 0.74 29.01
N LEU A 98 10.62 0.40 29.46
CA LEU A 98 10.43 -0.67 30.45
C LEU A 98 10.81 -2.04 29.85
N GLU A 99 10.49 -2.32 28.60
CA GLU A 99 10.88 -3.57 27.93
C GLU A 99 12.41 -3.76 27.86
N ASP A 100 13.19 -2.69 27.83
CA ASP A 100 14.65 -2.74 27.82
C ASP A 100 15.25 -2.93 29.24
N THR A 101 14.42 -3.01 30.28
CA THR A 101 14.87 -3.30 31.66
C THR A 101 14.71 -4.80 31.99
N PRO A 102 15.41 -5.33 33.02
CA PRO A 102 15.20 -6.71 33.46
C PRO A 102 13.81 -6.86 34.07
N LEU A 103 12.84 -7.32 33.28
CA LEU A 103 11.46 -7.57 33.69
C LEU A 103 11.25 -9.06 34.05
N THR A 104 10.39 -9.32 35.02
CA THR A 104 9.83 -10.66 35.21
C THR A 104 8.89 -11.03 34.08
N PRO A 105 8.62 -12.34 33.80
CA PRO A 105 7.71 -12.74 32.72
C PRO A 105 6.35 -12.04 32.79
N ASN A 106 5.73 -11.98 33.98
CA ASN A 106 4.45 -11.29 34.16
C ASN A 106 4.51 -9.77 33.87
N GLN A 107 5.62 -9.13 34.22
CA GLN A 107 5.81 -7.71 33.94
C GLN A 107 5.99 -7.48 32.42
N LYS A 108 6.71 -8.37 31.73
CA LYS A 108 6.90 -8.32 30.29
C LYS A 108 5.56 -8.46 29.56
N ASP A 109 4.71 -9.38 30.00
CA ASP A 109 3.36 -9.55 29.44
C ASP A 109 2.49 -8.31 29.67
N CYS A 110 2.57 -7.70 30.87
CA CYS A 110 1.84 -6.46 31.16
C CYS A 110 2.31 -5.28 30.30
N VAL A 111 3.63 -5.10 30.14
CA VAL A 111 4.20 -4.03 29.32
C VAL A 111 3.85 -4.24 27.84
N GLY A 112 3.95 -5.48 27.35
CA GLY A 112 3.50 -5.84 26.00
C GLY A 112 2.01 -5.55 25.79
N GLY A 113 1.17 -5.85 26.81
CA GLY A 113 -0.26 -5.51 26.79
C GLY A 113 -0.52 -4.00 26.70
N ILE A 114 0.21 -3.19 27.45
CA ILE A 114 0.12 -1.72 27.41
C ILE A 114 0.52 -1.21 26.03
N ARG A 115 1.63 -1.69 25.48
CA ARG A 115 2.09 -1.31 24.14
C ARG A 115 1.07 -1.65 23.08
N ASN A 116 0.60 -2.88 23.02
CA ASN A 116 -0.38 -3.34 22.04
C ASN A 116 -1.69 -2.54 22.12
N ALA A 117 -2.16 -2.22 23.33
CA ALA A 117 -3.35 -1.39 23.53
C ALA A 117 -3.11 0.06 23.05
N GLY A 118 -1.95 0.63 23.33
CA GLY A 118 -1.56 1.97 22.89
C GLY A 118 -1.44 2.08 21.37
N GLU A 119 -0.77 1.14 20.72
CA GLU A 119 -0.66 1.07 19.26
C GLU A 119 -2.03 0.91 18.59
N SER A 120 -2.89 0.06 19.18
CA SER A 120 -4.27 -0.12 18.68
C SER A 120 -5.08 1.18 18.77
N LEU A 121 -4.94 1.93 19.87
CA LEU A 121 -5.64 3.20 20.05
C LEU A 121 -5.13 4.27 19.08
N LEU A 122 -3.80 4.37 18.87
CA LEU A 122 -3.21 5.27 17.86
C LEU A 122 -3.74 4.97 16.47
N LYS A 123 -3.83 3.69 16.12
CA LYS A 123 -4.38 3.25 14.85
C LYS A 123 -5.82 3.70 14.69
N ILE A 124 -6.69 3.45 15.68
CA ILE A 124 -8.11 3.86 15.64
C ILE A 124 -8.24 5.37 15.44
N ILE A 125 -7.45 6.17 16.16
CA ILE A 125 -7.47 7.63 16.05
C ILE A 125 -7.05 8.08 14.66
N ASN A 126 -5.96 7.53 14.14
CA ASN A 126 -5.48 7.85 12.79
C ASN A 126 -6.51 7.45 11.74
N ASP A 127 -7.14 6.26 11.87
CA ASP A 127 -8.17 5.77 10.96
C ASP A 127 -9.41 6.69 10.96
N VAL A 128 -9.85 7.19 12.14
CA VAL A 128 -10.98 8.14 12.26
C VAL A 128 -10.65 9.50 11.64
N LEU A 129 -9.44 10.01 11.89
CA LEU A 129 -8.98 11.27 11.32
C LEU A 129 -8.91 11.21 9.80
N GLU A 130 -8.37 10.12 9.28
CA GLU A 130 -8.25 9.90 7.85
C GLU A 130 -9.61 9.75 7.18
N TYR A 131 -10.51 8.96 7.77
CA TYR A 131 -11.90 8.85 7.30
C TYR A 131 -12.58 10.22 7.20
N SER A 132 -12.35 11.09 8.19
CA SER A 132 -12.90 12.45 8.18
C SER A 132 -12.28 13.35 7.11
N GLN A 133 -10.99 13.18 6.79
CA GLN A 133 -10.30 13.98 5.77
C GLN A 133 -10.65 13.55 4.35
N LEU A 134 -10.79 12.23 4.11
CA LEU A 134 -11.11 11.67 2.79
C LEU A 134 -12.52 12.01 2.33
N SER A 135 -13.47 12.15 3.25
CA SER A 135 -14.89 12.40 2.92
C SER A 135 -15.14 13.72 2.19
N ASP A 136 -14.26 14.72 2.27
CA ASP A 136 -14.58 16.09 1.92
C ASP A 136 -13.68 16.80 0.90
N GLN A 137 -12.45 16.38 0.70
CA GLN A 137 -11.52 17.14 -0.19
C GLN A 137 -10.96 16.32 -1.37
N GLY A 138 -11.28 15.04 -1.47
CA GLY A 138 -10.55 14.15 -2.39
C GLY A 138 -9.10 13.97 -1.90
N ALA A 139 -8.61 12.76 -1.83
CA ALA A 139 -7.21 12.52 -1.47
C ALA A 139 -6.30 13.24 -2.47
N ASP A 140 -5.31 13.98 -1.97
CA ASP A 140 -4.18 14.42 -2.80
C ASP A 140 -3.47 13.15 -3.28
N ILE A 141 -3.64 12.83 -4.57
CA ILE A 141 -3.11 11.62 -5.18
C ILE A 141 -1.74 11.94 -5.75
N ASN A 142 -0.71 11.32 -5.19
CA ASN A 142 0.66 11.45 -5.66
C ASN A 142 0.91 10.39 -6.75
N ARG A 143 1.03 10.82 -8.02
CA ARG A 143 1.27 9.91 -9.14
C ARG A 143 2.75 9.61 -9.26
N GLU A 144 3.12 8.38 -8.94
CA GLU A 144 4.47 7.84 -9.04
C GLU A 144 4.47 6.52 -9.82
N ALA A 145 5.66 6.09 -10.24
CA ALA A 145 5.82 4.76 -10.83
C ALA A 145 5.62 3.68 -9.75
N LEU A 146 4.77 2.70 -10.02
CA LEU A 146 4.50 1.58 -9.12
C LEU A 146 4.66 0.24 -9.83
N ASP A 147 5.10 -0.77 -9.08
CA ASP A 147 5.10 -2.18 -9.44
C ASP A 147 4.06 -2.92 -8.61
N ALA A 148 3.12 -3.61 -9.29
CA ALA A 148 2.04 -4.33 -8.61
C ALA A 148 2.55 -5.51 -7.74
N ASN A 149 3.61 -6.20 -8.19
CA ASN A 149 4.19 -7.30 -7.42
C ASN A 149 4.84 -6.79 -6.12
N GLU A 150 5.64 -5.72 -6.21
CA GLU A 150 6.32 -5.14 -5.06
C GLU A 150 5.31 -4.63 -4.02
N LEU A 151 4.28 -3.91 -4.46
CA LEU A 151 3.23 -3.40 -3.59
C LEU A 151 2.42 -4.52 -2.92
N LEU A 152 2.01 -5.52 -3.70
CA LEU A 152 1.26 -6.65 -3.18
C LEU A 152 2.08 -7.43 -2.16
N MET A 153 3.33 -7.77 -2.48
CA MET A 153 4.18 -8.52 -1.56
C MET A 153 4.49 -7.74 -0.28
N GLY A 154 4.73 -6.42 -0.38
CA GLY A 154 4.91 -5.58 0.79
C GLY A 154 3.67 -5.52 1.70
N ALA A 155 2.45 -5.58 1.14
CA ALA A 155 1.24 -5.69 1.94
C ALA A 155 1.06 -7.09 2.54
N VAL A 156 1.31 -8.15 1.77
CA VAL A 156 1.20 -9.55 2.19
C VAL A 156 2.15 -9.87 3.33
N ASP A 157 3.39 -9.37 3.28
CA ASP A 157 4.41 -9.64 4.30
C ASP A 157 3.98 -9.18 5.70
N LEU A 158 3.18 -8.10 5.80
CA LEU A 158 2.63 -7.60 7.07
C LEU A 158 1.62 -8.55 7.73
N PHE A 159 1.01 -9.44 6.94
CA PHE A 159 -0.07 -10.30 7.42
C PHE A 159 0.26 -11.79 7.38
N ARG A 160 1.44 -12.16 6.90
CA ARG A 160 1.87 -13.54 6.69
C ARG A 160 1.76 -14.39 7.95
N GLU A 161 2.38 -13.95 9.03
CA GLU A 161 2.36 -14.64 10.33
C GLU A 161 0.93 -14.78 10.88
N ARG A 162 0.16 -13.69 10.83
CA ARG A 162 -1.22 -13.67 11.31
C ARG A 162 -2.17 -14.55 10.50
N ALA A 163 -1.94 -14.67 9.19
CA ALA A 163 -2.69 -15.57 8.33
C ALA A 163 -2.37 -17.03 8.68
N GLU A 164 -1.09 -17.35 8.89
CA GLU A 164 -0.63 -18.68 9.28
C GLU A 164 -1.18 -19.12 10.66
N GLU A 165 -1.19 -18.22 11.66
CA GLU A 165 -1.84 -18.46 12.95
C GLU A 165 -3.32 -18.84 12.83
N LYS A 166 -4.01 -18.28 11.82
CA LYS A 166 -5.42 -18.57 11.53
C LYS A 166 -5.62 -19.72 10.54
N GLN A 167 -4.55 -20.38 10.13
CA GLN A 167 -4.59 -21.44 9.11
C GLN A 167 -5.17 -20.93 7.78
N VAL A 168 -4.87 -19.68 7.41
CA VAL A 168 -5.24 -19.08 6.13
C VAL A 168 -4.04 -19.10 5.21
N GLU A 169 -4.12 -19.83 4.10
CA GLU A 169 -3.11 -19.82 3.06
C GLU A 169 -3.31 -18.60 2.17
N LEU A 170 -2.30 -17.71 2.12
CA LEU A 170 -2.30 -16.56 1.23
C LEU A 170 -1.76 -16.97 -0.13
N ILE A 171 -2.54 -16.71 -1.18
CA ILE A 171 -2.16 -17.03 -2.57
C ILE A 171 -2.19 -15.73 -3.36
N THR A 172 -1.07 -15.37 -3.98
CA THR A 172 -0.95 -14.17 -4.79
C THR A 172 -0.78 -14.51 -6.26
N HIS A 173 -1.55 -13.85 -7.11
CA HIS A 173 -1.45 -14.00 -8.55
C HIS A 173 -1.47 -12.64 -9.23
N VAL A 174 -0.37 -12.27 -9.86
CA VAL A 174 -0.26 -11.07 -10.70
C VAL A 174 -0.15 -11.53 -12.14
N HIS A 175 -1.14 -11.17 -12.97
CA HIS A 175 -1.19 -11.60 -14.36
C HIS A 175 -0.02 -11.05 -15.19
N THR A 176 0.53 -11.86 -16.07
CA THR A 176 1.69 -11.53 -16.90
C THR A 176 1.40 -10.46 -17.97
N ASN A 177 0.13 -10.19 -18.26
CA ASN A 177 -0.31 -9.15 -19.19
C ASN A 177 -0.36 -7.74 -18.59
N LEU A 178 -0.10 -7.62 -17.27
CA LEU A 178 0.01 -6.32 -16.61
C LEU A 178 1.32 -5.62 -17.01
N PRO A 179 1.29 -4.30 -17.20
CA PRO A 179 2.52 -3.52 -17.38
C PRO A 179 3.45 -3.68 -16.18
N ALA A 180 4.75 -3.82 -16.43
CA ALA A 180 5.74 -3.94 -15.37
C ALA A 180 5.79 -2.70 -14.47
N ARG A 181 5.50 -1.52 -15.04
CA ARG A 181 5.36 -0.26 -14.30
C ARG A 181 4.08 0.47 -14.71
N MET A 182 3.40 0.99 -13.73
CA MET A 182 2.15 1.72 -13.87
C MET A 182 2.26 3.05 -13.13
N GLU A 183 1.44 4.03 -13.53
CA GLU A 183 1.35 5.32 -12.85
C GLU A 183 0.21 5.30 -11.84
N GLY A 184 0.49 5.62 -10.58
CA GLY A 184 -0.51 5.66 -9.52
C GLY A 184 0.09 6.15 -8.21
N ASP A 185 -0.67 6.07 -7.11
CA ASP A 185 -0.20 6.41 -5.77
C ASP A 185 0.16 5.14 -5.00
N PRO A 186 1.46 4.79 -4.87
CA PRO A 186 1.88 3.57 -4.20
C PRO A 186 1.56 3.58 -2.69
N GLY A 187 1.55 4.76 -2.05
CA GLY A 187 1.22 4.92 -0.64
C GLY A 187 -0.25 4.61 -0.36
N ARG A 188 -1.15 5.24 -1.12
CA ARG A 188 -2.59 5.02 -1.01
C ARG A 188 -3.00 3.61 -1.42
N LEU A 189 -2.41 3.08 -2.49
CA LEU A 189 -2.70 1.70 -2.90
C LEU A 189 -2.24 0.68 -1.85
N ARG A 190 -1.05 0.86 -1.27
CA ARG A 190 -0.59 0.04 -0.14
C ARG A 190 -1.57 0.10 1.02
N GLN A 191 -2.09 1.26 1.33
CA GLN A 191 -3.08 1.47 2.38
C GLN A 191 -4.40 0.75 2.08
N VAL A 192 -4.92 0.82 0.85
CA VAL A 192 -6.10 0.04 0.44
C VAL A 192 -5.86 -1.45 0.66
N LEU A 193 -4.74 -1.98 0.17
CA LEU A 193 -4.39 -3.39 0.32
C LEU A 193 -4.29 -3.81 1.79
N THR A 194 -3.58 -3.04 2.62
CA THR A 194 -3.42 -3.36 4.05
C THR A 194 -4.73 -3.28 4.83
N ASN A 195 -5.60 -2.32 4.52
CA ASN A 195 -6.91 -2.21 5.16
C ASN A 195 -7.82 -3.38 4.79
N LEU A 196 -7.87 -3.77 3.50
CA LEU A 196 -8.67 -4.90 3.04
C LEU A 196 -8.14 -6.22 3.59
N MET A 197 -6.82 -6.47 3.51
CA MET A 197 -6.21 -7.68 4.06
C MET A 197 -6.43 -7.78 5.56
N GLY A 198 -6.25 -6.68 6.29
CA GLY A 198 -6.49 -6.64 7.74
C GLY A 198 -7.93 -6.96 8.11
N ALA A 199 -8.91 -6.45 7.35
CA ALA A 199 -10.32 -6.76 7.54
C ALA A 199 -10.63 -8.22 7.21
N PHE A 200 -10.17 -8.71 6.05
CA PHE A 200 -10.48 -10.08 5.58
C PHE A 200 -9.81 -11.15 6.45
N ILE A 201 -8.53 -11.03 6.76
CA ILE A 201 -7.83 -12.00 7.61
C ILE A 201 -8.42 -12.04 9.03
N ARG A 202 -8.88 -10.89 9.56
CA ARG A 202 -9.54 -10.87 10.88
C ARG A 202 -10.81 -11.72 10.91
N HIS A 203 -11.59 -11.71 9.83
CA HIS A 203 -12.87 -12.44 9.71
C HIS A 203 -12.73 -13.76 8.95
N ALA A 204 -11.53 -14.09 8.49
CA ALA A 204 -11.26 -15.33 7.78
C ALA A 204 -11.45 -16.56 8.67
N GLN A 205 -11.87 -17.64 8.03
CA GLN A 205 -11.81 -19.02 8.54
C GLN A 205 -10.61 -19.76 7.93
N PRO A 206 -10.20 -20.90 8.49
CA PRO A 206 -9.19 -21.75 7.86
C PRO A 206 -9.53 -22.05 6.40
N GLY A 207 -8.57 -21.84 5.51
CA GLY A 207 -8.75 -22.00 4.06
C GLY A 207 -7.83 -21.11 3.24
N GLU A 208 -8.14 -20.90 1.97
CA GLU A 208 -7.36 -20.12 1.03
C GLU A 208 -7.90 -18.69 0.89
N LEU A 209 -7.03 -17.67 0.94
CA LEU A 209 -7.31 -16.29 0.53
C LEU A 209 -6.47 -15.95 -0.69
N ILE A 210 -7.13 -15.82 -1.82
CA ILE A 210 -6.53 -15.55 -3.12
C ILE A 210 -6.60 -14.06 -3.40
N ILE A 211 -5.46 -13.46 -3.77
CA ILE A 211 -5.35 -12.07 -4.18
C ILE A 211 -4.89 -12.06 -5.64
N ASP A 212 -5.80 -11.70 -6.54
CA ASP A 212 -5.60 -11.69 -7.98
C ASP A 212 -5.51 -10.27 -8.51
N ILE A 213 -4.48 -9.95 -9.32
CA ILE A 213 -4.31 -8.65 -9.96
C ILE A 213 -4.26 -8.87 -11.47
N SER A 214 -5.23 -8.29 -12.18
CA SER A 214 -5.41 -8.45 -13.61
C SER A 214 -5.85 -7.17 -14.31
N LEU A 215 -5.77 -7.11 -15.64
CA LEU A 215 -6.42 -6.05 -16.41
C LEU A 215 -7.93 -6.26 -16.39
N GLU A 216 -8.69 -5.17 -16.22
CA GLU A 216 -10.15 -5.22 -16.25
C GLU A 216 -10.64 -5.62 -17.65
N PRO A 217 -11.36 -6.75 -17.82
CA PRO A 217 -11.72 -7.29 -19.14
C PRO A 217 -12.64 -6.38 -19.95
N THR A 218 -13.49 -5.60 -19.27
CA THR A 218 -14.53 -4.76 -19.89
C THR A 218 -14.24 -3.26 -19.76
N GLY A 219 -13.07 -2.91 -19.22
CA GLY A 219 -12.68 -1.55 -18.89
C GLY A 219 -12.00 -0.81 -20.04
N ARG A 220 -11.79 0.51 -19.82
CA ARG A 220 -10.90 1.30 -20.66
C ARG A 220 -9.46 0.82 -20.49
N ALA A 221 -8.61 1.04 -21.49
CA ALA A 221 -7.18 0.71 -21.38
C ALA A 221 -6.57 1.33 -20.11
N GLY A 222 -5.76 0.54 -19.40
CA GLY A 222 -5.11 0.99 -18.17
C GLY A 222 -5.95 0.83 -16.90
N GLN A 223 -7.08 0.13 -16.93
CA GLN A 223 -7.80 -0.25 -15.72
C GLN A 223 -7.30 -1.58 -15.16
N VAL A 224 -6.90 -1.59 -13.90
CA VAL A 224 -6.38 -2.75 -13.19
C VAL A 224 -7.37 -3.17 -12.10
N ARG A 225 -7.73 -4.45 -12.11
CA ARG A 225 -8.61 -5.08 -11.15
C ARG A 225 -7.80 -5.82 -10.10
N PHE A 226 -8.14 -5.58 -8.85
CA PHE A 226 -7.67 -6.30 -7.68
C PHE A 226 -8.84 -7.09 -7.12
N GLU A 227 -8.70 -8.41 -6.99
CA GLU A 227 -9.78 -9.28 -6.50
C GLU A 227 -9.29 -10.13 -5.34
N PHE A 228 -10.08 -10.18 -4.27
CA PHE A 228 -9.88 -11.00 -3.08
C PHE A 228 -10.97 -12.05 -3.07
N SER A 229 -10.60 -13.32 -3.09
CA SER A 229 -11.54 -14.46 -3.15
C SER A 229 -10.99 -15.67 -2.41
N GLY A 230 -11.74 -16.74 -2.37
CA GLY A 230 -11.27 -18.01 -1.83
C GLY A 230 -12.07 -18.52 -0.63
N THR A 231 -11.76 -19.74 -0.21
CA THR A 231 -12.51 -20.50 0.81
C THR A 231 -12.40 -19.91 2.22
N ALA A 232 -11.40 -19.05 2.47
CA ALA A 232 -11.26 -18.35 3.74
C ALA A 232 -12.35 -17.28 3.97
N LEU A 233 -13.01 -16.80 2.91
CA LEU A 233 -14.10 -15.83 2.96
C LEU A 233 -15.46 -16.55 2.99
N ARG A 234 -16.34 -16.14 3.92
CA ARG A 234 -17.69 -16.70 4.05
C ARG A 234 -18.72 -15.84 3.34
N PRO A 235 -19.82 -16.44 2.81
CA PRO A 235 -21.01 -15.69 2.43
C PRO A 235 -21.46 -14.76 3.58
N GLY A 236 -21.78 -13.51 3.25
CA GLY A 236 -22.16 -12.50 4.24
C GLY A 236 -21.00 -11.79 4.95
N THR A 237 -19.73 -12.14 4.70
CA THR A 237 -18.56 -11.45 5.32
C THR A 237 -18.60 -9.96 5.04
N PHE A 238 -18.82 -9.54 3.81
CA PHE A 238 -18.83 -8.12 3.44
C PHE A 238 -20.03 -7.38 4.01
N ARG A 239 -21.17 -8.06 4.10
CA ARG A 239 -22.38 -7.50 4.73
C ARG A 239 -22.16 -7.27 6.23
N ALA A 240 -21.52 -8.22 6.92
CA ALA A 240 -21.15 -8.06 8.32
C ALA A 240 -20.13 -6.93 8.53
N LEU A 241 -19.17 -6.76 7.63
CA LEU A 241 -18.18 -5.68 7.66
C LEU A 241 -18.80 -4.29 7.41
N ARG A 242 -19.97 -4.19 6.77
CA ARG A 242 -20.70 -2.93 6.54
C ARG A 242 -21.78 -2.65 7.55
N ASP A 243 -22.09 -3.57 8.45
CA ASP A 243 -23.16 -3.38 9.43
C ASP A 243 -22.84 -2.24 10.41
N PRO A 244 -23.66 -1.17 10.45
CA PRO A 244 -23.47 -0.07 11.38
C PRO A 244 -23.56 -0.47 12.85
N ALA A 245 -24.31 -1.53 13.19
CA ALA A 245 -24.44 -2.05 14.55
C ALA A 245 -23.16 -2.73 15.04
N ALA A 246 -22.36 -3.29 14.12
CA ALA A 246 -21.06 -3.89 14.41
C ALA A 246 -19.91 -2.87 14.42
N ARG A 247 -20.16 -1.57 14.29
CA ARG A 247 -19.17 -0.48 14.27
C ARG A 247 -18.36 -0.30 15.55
N GLN A 248 -18.61 -1.08 16.59
CA GLN A 248 -17.74 -1.12 17.78
C GLN A 248 -16.40 -1.84 17.51
N ASP A 249 -16.27 -2.50 16.35
CA ASP A 249 -15.04 -3.17 15.93
C ASP A 249 -14.32 -2.34 14.85
N SER A 250 -13.05 -2.00 15.08
CA SER A 250 -12.21 -1.20 14.17
C SER A 250 -12.07 -1.78 12.75
N SER A 251 -12.46 -3.05 12.56
CA SER A 251 -12.42 -3.73 11.26
C SER A 251 -13.41 -3.17 10.23
N ASN A 252 -14.55 -2.63 10.69
CA ASN A 252 -15.58 -2.07 9.81
C ASN A 252 -15.14 -0.73 9.23
N LEU A 253 -14.30 0.00 9.96
CA LEU A 253 -13.73 1.25 9.50
C LEU A 253 -12.71 1.02 8.37
N ASN A 254 -11.92 -0.06 8.45
CA ASN A 254 -10.91 -0.39 7.45
C ASN A 254 -11.49 -0.61 6.04
N LEU A 255 -12.63 -1.33 5.94
CA LEU A 255 -13.30 -1.51 4.65
C LEU A 255 -13.82 -0.19 4.10
N SER A 256 -14.45 0.64 4.94
CA SER A 256 -14.97 1.94 4.53
C SER A 256 -13.85 2.90 4.09
N ILE A 257 -12.72 2.92 4.79
CA ILE A 257 -11.54 3.71 4.40
C ILE A 257 -10.98 3.22 3.06
N ALA A 258 -10.89 1.90 2.86
CA ALA A 258 -10.42 1.34 1.60
C ALA A 258 -11.35 1.73 0.43
N GLU A 259 -12.67 1.67 0.61
CA GLU A 259 -13.66 2.08 -0.40
C GLU A 259 -13.54 3.58 -0.74
N GLN A 260 -13.40 4.45 0.27
CA GLN A 260 -13.20 5.89 0.04
C GLN A 260 -11.87 6.21 -0.66
N LEU A 261 -10.79 5.51 -0.32
CA LEU A 261 -9.51 5.67 -1.01
C LEU A 261 -9.60 5.23 -2.47
N VAL A 262 -10.28 4.12 -2.75
CA VAL A 262 -10.54 3.66 -4.12
C VAL A 262 -11.35 4.70 -4.91
N GLU A 263 -12.40 5.27 -4.32
CA GLU A 263 -13.21 6.33 -4.94
C GLU A 263 -12.38 7.60 -5.18
N ALA A 264 -11.58 8.03 -4.20
CA ALA A 264 -10.68 9.18 -4.32
C ALA A 264 -9.64 8.98 -5.45
N MET A 265 -9.15 7.75 -5.66
CA MET A 265 -8.29 7.37 -6.79
C MET A 265 -9.06 7.16 -8.11
N GLN A 266 -10.32 7.63 -8.21
CA GLN A 266 -11.18 7.47 -9.38
C GLN A 266 -11.47 6.01 -9.77
N GLY A 267 -11.39 5.12 -8.79
CA GLY A 267 -11.69 3.71 -8.93
C GLY A 267 -13.16 3.38 -8.62
N ARG A 268 -13.43 2.11 -8.61
CA ARG A 268 -14.72 1.54 -8.19
C ARG A 268 -14.47 0.23 -7.45
N ALA A 269 -15.30 -0.09 -6.47
CA ALA A 269 -15.26 -1.33 -5.72
C ALA A 269 -16.60 -2.06 -5.81
N GLY A 270 -16.58 -3.35 -5.57
CA GLY A 270 -17.77 -4.18 -5.55
C GLY A 270 -17.51 -5.55 -4.92
N GLU A 271 -18.58 -6.29 -4.74
CA GLU A 271 -18.54 -7.63 -4.16
C GLU A 271 -19.34 -8.59 -5.01
N ARG A 272 -18.99 -9.87 -4.90
CA ARG A 272 -19.76 -11.00 -5.37
C ARG A 272 -19.97 -11.93 -4.18
N ASP A 273 -21.20 -12.06 -3.74
CA ASP A 273 -21.61 -12.89 -2.60
C ASP A 273 -22.81 -13.74 -3.06
N GLU A 274 -22.56 -14.74 -3.90
CA GLU A 274 -23.59 -15.61 -4.45
C GLU A 274 -23.90 -16.78 -3.50
N HIS A 275 -25.18 -17.10 -3.38
CA HIS A 275 -25.65 -18.29 -2.68
C HIS A 275 -25.17 -19.53 -3.44
N GLY A 276 -23.99 -20.04 -3.09
CA GLY A 276 -23.32 -21.15 -3.76
C GLY A 276 -21.83 -21.24 -3.47
N GLY A 277 -21.27 -20.24 -2.73
CA GLY A 277 -19.95 -20.35 -2.14
C GLY A 277 -18.82 -19.56 -2.81
N ASP A 278 -19.07 -18.83 -3.89
CA ASP A 278 -18.05 -18.01 -4.52
C ASP A 278 -18.14 -16.55 -4.01
N VAL A 279 -17.38 -16.28 -2.94
CA VAL A 279 -17.33 -14.96 -2.29
C VAL A 279 -16.10 -14.23 -2.78
N ALA A 280 -16.28 -13.04 -3.35
CA ALA A 280 -15.19 -12.20 -3.80
C ALA A 280 -15.45 -10.72 -3.53
N TYR A 281 -14.41 -10.00 -3.15
CA TYR A 281 -14.38 -8.54 -3.10
C TYR A 281 -13.39 -8.04 -4.15
N TRP A 282 -13.75 -7.01 -4.89
CA TRP A 282 -12.88 -6.47 -5.91
C TRP A 282 -12.91 -4.94 -5.94
N PHE A 283 -11.82 -4.37 -6.39
CA PHE A 283 -11.77 -2.95 -6.77
C PHE A 283 -10.98 -2.79 -8.07
N VAL A 284 -11.27 -1.72 -8.80
CA VAL A 284 -10.64 -1.37 -10.06
C VAL A 284 -10.11 0.05 -9.98
N LEU A 285 -8.85 0.24 -10.40
CA LEU A 285 -8.19 1.54 -10.44
C LEU A 285 -7.69 1.87 -11.84
N PRO A 286 -7.72 3.15 -12.25
CA PRO A 286 -7.04 3.62 -13.45
C PRO A 286 -5.54 3.73 -13.18
N LEU A 287 -4.78 2.73 -13.59
CA LEU A 287 -3.31 2.65 -13.47
C LEU A 287 -2.70 2.53 -14.87
N PRO A 288 -2.54 3.65 -15.62
CA PRO A 288 -1.99 3.61 -16.95
C PRO A 288 -0.55 3.09 -16.96
N ALA A 289 -0.19 2.37 -18.03
CA ALA A 289 1.17 1.90 -18.22
C ALA A 289 2.14 3.07 -18.33
N MET A 290 3.28 2.99 -17.66
CA MET A 290 4.41 3.88 -17.88
C MET A 290 5.40 3.24 -18.86
N GLU A 291 6.02 4.07 -19.70
CA GLU A 291 7.16 3.62 -20.49
C GLU A 291 8.27 3.21 -19.52
N ALA A 292 8.57 1.91 -19.49
CA ALA A 292 9.69 1.41 -18.71
C ALA A 292 10.99 1.97 -19.30
N PRO A 293 11.91 2.53 -18.48
CA PRO A 293 13.27 2.70 -18.95
C PRO A 293 13.77 1.33 -19.44
N PRO A 294 14.62 1.29 -20.49
CA PRO A 294 15.11 0.02 -21.03
C PRO A 294 15.58 -0.84 -19.86
N SER A 295 14.89 -1.95 -19.64
CA SER A 295 15.12 -2.87 -18.55
C SER A 295 16.60 -3.24 -18.57
N GLY A 296 17.26 -3.15 -17.40
CA GLY A 296 18.52 -3.83 -17.22
C GLY A 296 18.36 -5.31 -17.61
N PRO A 297 19.42 -6.08 -17.84
CA PRO A 297 19.40 -7.33 -18.57
C PRO A 297 18.26 -8.22 -18.08
N ASP A 298 17.25 -8.37 -18.93
CA ASP A 298 16.13 -9.28 -18.73
C ASP A 298 16.70 -10.61 -18.28
N THR A 299 16.20 -11.12 -17.18
CA THR A 299 16.51 -12.48 -16.75
C THR A 299 16.17 -13.36 -17.93
N ASP A 300 17.19 -13.92 -18.55
CA ASP A 300 17.11 -14.56 -19.86
C ASP A 300 16.01 -15.63 -19.84
N ILE A 301 14.81 -15.26 -20.36
CA ILE A 301 13.64 -16.16 -20.39
C ILE A 301 13.99 -17.40 -21.20
N SER A 302 14.94 -17.28 -22.16
CA SER A 302 15.41 -18.37 -22.99
C SER A 302 15.96 -19.55 -22.18
N ALA A 303 16.41 -19.25 -20.98
CA ALA A 303 17.05 -20.19 -20.07
C ALA A 303 16.11 -21.18 -19.36
N LEU A 304 14.85 -20.80 -19.15
CA LEU A 304 13.78 -21.64 -18.60
C LEU A 304 12.96 -22.32 -19.71
N GLN A 305 13.10 -21.85 -20.95
CA GLN A 305 12.31 -22.33 -22.08
C GLN A 305 12.59 -23.82 -22.36
N GLY A 306 11.52 -24.59 -22.46
CA GLY A 306 11.60 -26.04 -22.73
C GLY A 306 11.96 -26.91 -21.53
N ARG A 307 12.35 -26.36 -20.38
CA ARG A 307 12.63 -27.10 -19.14
C ARG A 307 11.38 -27.76 -18.59
N SER A 308 11.55 -28.93 -17.98
CA SER A 308 10.47 -29.71 -17.38
C SER A 308 10.42 -29.49 -15.87
N MET A 309 9.23 -29.19 -15.35
CA MET A 309 8.98 -28.96 -13.93
C MET A 309 7.81 -29.80 -13.43
N LEU A 310 7.99 -30.45 -12.28
CA LEU A 310 6.93 -31.06 -11.51
C LEU A 310 6.60 -30.15 -10.32
N VAL A 311 5.33 -29.81 -10.16
CA VAL A 311 4.82 -29.06 -9.01
C VAL A 311 3.99 -30.01 -8.15
N VAL A 312 4.34 -30.10 -6.86
CA VAL A 312 3.67 -30.98 -5.89
C VAL A 312 3.18 -30.13 -4.73
N ASP A 313 1.87 -29.92 -4.65
CA ASP A 313 1.21 -29.11 -3.63
C ASP A 313 -0.25 -29.59 -3.52
N ASP A 314 -0.76 -29.79 -2.32
CA ASP A 314 -2.13 -30.26 -2.09
C ASP A 314 -3.19 -29.21 -2.43
N SER A 315 -2.81 -27.91 -2.50
CA SER A 315 -3.67 -26.86 -3.01
C SER A 315 -3.73 -26.87 -4.56
N SER A 316 -4.92 -27.15 -5.08
CA SER A 316 -5.18 -27.04 -6.53
C SER A 316 -5.06 -25.62 -7.05
N THR A 317 -5.26 -24.63 -6.19
CA THR A 317 -5.12 -23.19 -6.52
C THR A 317 -3.65 -22.81 -6.68
N VAL A 318 -2.80 -23.21 -5.74
CA VAL A 318 -1.35 -22.96 -5.81
C VAL A 318 -0.74 -23.61 -7.03
N THR A 319 -1.03 -24.91 -7.27
CA THR A 319 -0.51 -25.63 -8.44
C THR A 319 -0.96 -24.99 -9.75
N ARG A 320 -2.21 -24.52 -9.84
CA ARG A 320 -2.74 -23.80 -11.01
C ARG A 320 -2.03 -22.47 -11.26
N VAL A 321 -1.79 -21.65 -10.22
CA VAL A 321 -1.10 -20.37 -10.31
C VAL A 321 0.35 -20.61 -10.76
N ILE A 322 1.09 -21.50 -10.09
CA ILE A 322 2.48 -21.80 -10.44
C ILE A 322 2.59 -22.35 -11.86
N ARG A 323 1.68 -23.26 -12.24
CA ARG A 323 1.63 -23.79 -13.60
C ARG A 323 1.41 -22.69 -14.63
N HIS A 324 0.47 -21.77 -14.38
CA HIS A 324 0.22 -20.64 -15.28
C HIS A 324 1.46 -19.77 -15.48
N LEU A 325 2.14 -19.41 -14.38
CA LEU A 325 3.37 -18.64 -14.42
C LEU A 325 4.48 -19.35 -15.21
N ALA A 326 4.73 -20.62 -14.91
CA ALA A 326 5.81 -21.37 -15.53
C ALA A 326 5.56 -21.68 -17.02
N LEU A 327 4.30 -21.92 -17.41
CA LEU A 327 3.92 -22.01 -18.82
C LEU A 327 4.17 -20.68 -19.55
N GLY A 328 3.92 -19.54 -18.90
CA GLY A 328 4.24 -18.20 -19.43
C GLY A 328 5.75 -17.98 -19.64
N TRP A 329 6.62 -18.70 -18.92
CA TRP A 329 8.07 -18.71 -19.12
C TRP A 329 8.56 -19.77 -20.12
N GLY A 330 7.64 -20.48 -20.79
CA GLY A 330 7.94 -21.49 -21.79
C GLY A 330 8.38 -22.84 -21.23
N MET A 331 8.13 -23.12 -19.95
CA MET A 331 8.42 -24.40 -19.30
C MET A 331 7.34 -25.45 -19.59
N ARG A 332 7.69 -26.73 -19.51
CA ARG A 332 6.76 -27.86 -19.50
C ARG A 332 6.43 -28.22 -18.05
N VAL A 333 5.16 -28.13 -17.65
CA VAL A 333 4.77 -28.27 -16.24
C VAL A 333 3.75 -29.38 -16.04
N THR A 334 4.07 -30.28 -15.12
CA THR A 334 3.14 -31.30 -14.58
C THR A 334 2.80 -30.89 -13.14
N ALA A 335 1.54 -31.03 -12.76
CA ALA A 335 1.06 -30.72 -11.40
C ALA A 335 0.52 -32.00 -10.77
N CYS A 336 0.88 -32.28 -9.53
CA CYS A 336 0.39 -33.37 -8.70
C CYS A 336 -0.09 -32.83 -7.36
N HIS A 337 -1.16 -33.43 -6.82
CA HIS A 337 -1.73 -33.01 -5.52
C HIS A 337 -1.46 -34.00 -4.39
N ASP A 338 -0.89 -35.17 -4.72
CA ASP A 338 -0.52 -36.21 -3.77
C ASP A 338 0.96 -36.58 -3.94
N PRO A 339 1.75 -36.62 -2.85
CA PRO A 339 3.16 -37.00 -2.89
C PRO A 339 3.44 -38.39 -3.50
N ARG A 340 2.49 -39.34 -3.39
CA ARG A 340 2.62 -40.67 -3.96
C ARG A 340 2.46 -40.63 -5.47
N GLU A 341 1.52 -39.84 -5.97
CA GLU A 341 1.34 -39.58 -7.40
C GLU A 341 2.59 -38.93 -7.99
N ALA A 342 3.17 -37.97 -7.27
CA ALA A 342 4.43 -37.32 -7.64
C ALA A 342 5.59 -38.32 -7.81
N LEU A 343 5.76 -39.27 -6.85
CA LEU A 343 6.79 -40.31 -6.95
C LEU A 343 6.53 -41.26 -8.14
N ALA A 344 5.28 -41.61 -8.41
CA ALA A 344 4.92 -42.44 -9.55
C ALA A 344 5.23 -41.71 -10.88
N SER A 345 4.92 -40.40 -10.95
CA SER A 345 5.25 -39.55 -12.10
C SER A 345 6.74 -39.44 -12.34
N LEU A 346 7.54 -39.20 -11.28
CA LEU A 346 9.01 -39.13 -11.34
C LEU A 346 9.63 -40.42 -11.88
N ARG A 347 9.19 -41.59 -11.37
CA ARG A 347 9.64 -42.92 -11.85
C ARG A 347 9.26 -43.15 -13.31
N THR A 348 8.04 -42.78 -13.69
CA THR A 348 7.55 -42.96 -15.08
C THR A 348 8.41 -42.12 -16.03
N GLN A 349 8.66 -40.86 -15.72
CA GLN A 349 9.48 -39.96 -16.55
C GLN A 349 10.94 -40.41 -16.60
N ALA A 350 11.50 -40.91 -15.49
CA ALA A 350 12.84 -41.49 -15.46
C ALA A 350 12.94 -42.72 -16.38
N ASN A 351 11.94 -43.61 -16.37
CA ASN A 351 11.91 -44.83 -17.19
C ASN A 351 11.81 -44.55 -18.70
N ILE A 352 11.15 -43.49 -19.11
CA ILE A 352 11.07 -43.07 -20.53
C ILE A 352 12.24 -42.15 -20.95
N ASN A 353 13.22 -41.94 -20.06
CA ASN A 353 14.39 -41.08 -20.26
C ASN A 353 14.06 -39.60 -20.53
N GLU A 354 12.95 -39.14 -19.96
CA GLU A 354 12.51 -37.73 -19.97
C GLU A 354 12.34 -37.19 -18.52
N PRO A 355 13.39 -37.18 -17.70
CA PRO A 355 13.28 -36.77 -16.28
C PRO A 355 12.90 -35.30 -16.14
N TYR A 356 12.33 -34.95 -14.98
CA TYR A 356 12.07 -33.56 -14.64
C TYR A 356 13.38 -32.86 -14.29
N ASP A 357 13.59 -31.65 -14.82
CA ASP A 357 14.73 -30.79 -14.48
C ASP A 357 14.57 -30.24 -13.05
N ILE A 358 13.33 -29.87 -12.67
CA ILE A 358 12.99 -29.23 -11.39
C ILE A 358 11.78 -29.92 -10.77
N VAL A 359 11.82 -30.09 -9.45
CA VAL A 359 10.65 -30.45 -8.65
C VAL A 359 10.41 -29.37 -7.59
N LEU A 360 9.26 -28.75 -7.64
CA LEU A 360 8.80 -27.78 -6.66
C LEU A 360 7.88 -28.49 -5.68
N LEU A 361 8.24 -28.51 -4.40
CA LEU A 361 7.57 -29.28 -3.36
C LEU A 361 6.94 -28.37 -2.33
N ASP A 362 5.68 -28.59 -1.99
CA ASP A 362 5.14 -28.02 -0.76
C ASP A 362 5.68 -28.76 0.47
N HIS A 363 5.95 -28.01 1.55
CA HIS A 363 6.39 -28.59 2.81
C HIS A 363 5.25 -29.31 3.54
N HIS A 364 4.04 -28.75 3.54
CA HIS A 364 2.89 -29.24 4.30
C HIS A 364 1.88 -29.93 3.41
N MET A 365 2.01 -31.23 3.25
CA MET A 365 1.04 -32.03 2.52
C MET A 365 0.47 -33.15 3.40
N PRO A 366 -0.80 -33.55 3.24
CA PRO A 366 -1.41 -34.64 3.97
C PRO A 366 -0.69 -35.99 3.76
N GLY A 367 -0.46 -36.73 4.82
CA GLY A 367 0.09 -38.09 4.77
C GLY A 367 1.60 -38.18 4.58
N MET A 368 2.22 -37.37 3.73
CA MET A 368 3.68 -37.30 3.51
C MET A 368 4.09 -35.84 3.28
N ASN A 369 4.91 -35.29 4.15
CA ASN A 369 5.40 -33.93 3.99
C ASN A 369 6.52 -33.81 2.93
N GLY A 370 6.84 -32.58 2.54
CA GLY A 370 7.84 -32.32 1.48
C GLY A 370 9.24 -32.84 1.80
N LEU A 371 9.68 -32.80 3.08
CA LEU A 371 10.97 -33.38 3.50
C LEU A 371 10.99 -34.90 3.29
N GLN A 372 9.92 -35.57 3.68
CA GLN A 372 9.78 -37.02 3.49
C GLN A 372 9.73 -37.41 2.02
N LEU A 373 9.05 -36.59 1.20
CA LEU A 373 9.03 -36.80 -0.25
C LEU A 373 10.42 -36.59 -0.86
N ALA A 374 11.13 -35.54 -0.48
CA ALA A 374 12.49 -35.27 -0.93
C ALA A 374 13.47 -36.40 -0.57
N ALA A 375 13.37 -36.92 0.68
CA ALA A 375 14.18 -38.08 1.11
C ALA A 375 13.89 -39.29 0.22
N ARG A 376 12.62 -39.60 -0.05
CA ARG A 376 12.24 -40.74 -0.93
C ARG A 376 12.68 -40.55 -2.36
N ILE A 377 12.66 -39.35 -2.90
CA ILE A 377 13.20 -39.05 -4.23
C ILE A 377 14.71 -39.31 -4.26
N HIS A 378 15.42 -38.89 -3.21
CA HIS A 378 16.87 -39.08 -3.12
C HIS A 378 17.29 -40.56 -2.98
N GLU A 379 16.51 -41.34 -2.24
CA GLU A 379 16.77 -42.77 -1.99
C GLU A 379 16.28 -43.70 -3.12
N ASP A 380 15.53 -43.18 -4.08
CA ASP A 380 14.90 -44.01 -5.13
C ASP A 380 15.89 -44.44 -6.22
N PRO A 381 16.18 -45.73 -6.38
CA PRO A 381 17.17 -46.22 -7.34
C PRO A 381 16.77 -46.01 -8.80
N VAL A 382 15.51 -45.71 -9.09
CA VAL A 382 15.01 -45.45 -10.45
C VAL A 382 15.21 -43.98 -10.84
N ILE A 383 15.20 -43.08 -9.86
CA ILE A 383 15.36 -41.65 -10.10
C ILE A 383 16.84 -41.28 -10.03
N THR A 384 17.59 -41.67 -11.06
CA THR A 384 19.06 -41.48 -11.12
C THR A 384 19.49 -40.13 -11.70
N HIS A 385 18.61 -39.41 -12.35
CA HIS A 385 18.92 -38.12 -12.95
C HIS A 385 18.98 -37.03 -11.89
N PRO A 386 19.99 -36.11 -11.95
CA PRO A 386 20.06 -34.99 -11.03
C PRO A 386 18.88 -34.03 -11.25
N THR A 387 17.92 -34.09 -10.35
CA THR A 387 16.73 -33.23 -10.35
C THR A 387 16.87 -32.15 -9.27
N THR A 388 16.66 -30.90 -9.63
CA THR A 388 16.75 -29.79 -8.67
C THR A 388 15.48 -29.75 -7.81
N LEU A 389 15.62 -29.93 -6.50
CA LEU A 389 14.52 -29.87 -5.55
C LEU A 389 14.43 -28.47 -4.92
N ILE A 390 13.28 -27.81 -5.05
CA ILE A 390 12.98 -26.52 -4.43
C ILE A 390 11.75 -26.69 -3.55
N MET A 391 11.82 -26.22 -2.30
CA MET A 391 10.71 -26.36 -1.35
C MET A 391 10.01 -25.02 -1.14
N LEU A 392 8.66 -25.07 -1.09
CA LEU A 392 7.80 -23.99 -0.63
C LEU A 392 7.36 -24.27 0.80
N THR A 393 7.38 -23.27 1.69
CA THR A 393 7.00 -23.44 3.11
C THR A 393 6.37 -22.19 3.68
N GLY A 394 5.58 -22.33 4.76
CA GLY A 394 5.17 -21.21 5.60
C GLY A 394 6.35 -20.61 6.39
N VAL A 395 6.09 -19.55 7.13
CA VAL A 395 7.12 -18.85 7.93
C VAL A 395 7.53 -19.64 9.16
N ASN A 396 6.54 -20.15 9.89
CA ASN A 396 6.76 -20.76 11.21
C ASN A 396 7.29 -22.19 11.16
N ASN A 397 7.17 -22.85 10.01
CA ASN A 397 7.49 -24.27 9.83
C ASN A 397 8.60 -24.52 8.81
N ALA A 398 9.41 -23.53 8.53
CA ALA A 398 10.51 -23.69 7.59
C ALA A 398 11.55 -24.70 8.14
N PRO A 399 11.98 -25.69 7.33
CA PRO A 399 13.01 -26.62 7.75
C PRO A 399 14.33 -25.87 7.98
N THR A 400 15.12 -26.37 8.91
CA THR A 400 16.46 -25.86 9.12
C THR A 400 17.33 -26.12 7.87
N ALA A 401 18.36 -25.30 7.67
CA ALA A 401 19.28 -25.48 6.54
C ALA A 401 19.95 -26.86 6.54
N THR A 402 20.13 -27.48 7.71
CA THR A 402 20.68 -28.82 7.86
C THR A 402 19.69 -29.89 7.42
N GLU A 403 18.43 -29.80 7.84
CA GLU A 403 17.37 -30.73 7.44
C GLU A 403 17.16 -30.72 5.92
N ALA A 404 17.08 -29.52 5.32
CA ALA A 404 16.94 -29.34 3.89
C ALA A 404 18.12 -29.97 3.11
N ARG A 405 19.36 -29.74 3.55
CA ARG A 405 20.56 -30.31 2.90
C ARG A 405 20.63 -31.83 2.99
N ASN A 406 20.23 -32.40 4.12
CA ASN A 406 20.26 -33.86 4.33
C ASN A 406 19.38 -34.63 3.34
N VAL A 407 18.34 -33.99 2.79
CA VAL A 407 17.44 -34.58 1.80
C VAL A 407 17.60 -33.95 0.41
N SER A 408 18.75 -33.33 0.15
CA SER A 408 19.12 -32.76 -1.16
C SER A 408 18.16 -31.65 -1.65
N ILE A 409 17.53 -30.88 -0.76
CA ILE A 409 16.79 -29.69 -1.14
C ILE A 409 17.80 -28.58 -1.41
N HIS A 410 17.76 -28.02 -2.63
CA HIS A 410 18.68 -26.99 -3.09
C HIS A 410 18.30 -25.62 -2.55
N ARG A 411 16.99 -25.32 -2.49
CA ARG A 411 16.47 -24.03 -2.04
C ARG A 411 15.13 -24.17 -1.31
N VAL A 412 14.94 -23.31 -0.31
CA VAL A 412 13.67 -23.15 0.38
C VAL A 412 13.14 -21.74 0.12
N LEU A 413 11.87 -21.62 -0.30
CA LEU A 413 11.16 -20.37 -0.54
C LEU A 413 9.95 -20.30 0.38
N THR A 414 9.66 -19.10 0.89
CA THR A 414 8.53 -18.87 1.80
C THR A 414 7.28 -18.47 1.02
N LYS A 415 6.15 -19.15 1.24
CA LYS A 415 4.82 -18.80 0.69
C LYS A 415 4.27 -17.50 1.31
N PRO A 416 3.50 -16.68 0.53
CA PRO A 416 3.36 -16.77 -0.91
C PRO A 416 4.62 -16.29 -1.63
N VAL A 417 4.89 -16.86 -2.80
CA VAL A 417 6.07 -16.53 -3.61
C VAL A 417 5.63 -15.67 -4.79
N SER A 418 6.25 -14.50 -4.94
CA SER A 418 6.00 -13.65 -6.11
C SER A 418 6.57 -14.27 -7.40
N ALA A 419 5.91 -14.00 -8.54
CA ALA A 419 6.36 -14.49 -9.83
C ALA A 419 7.83 -14.12 -10.16
N PRO A 420 8.31 -12.88 -9.93
CA PRO A 420 9.72 -12.54 -10.15
C PRO A 420 10.68 -13.36 -9.28
N ARG A 421 10.35 -13.56 -7.99
CA ARG A 421 11.19 -14.31 -7.05
C ARG A 421 11.26 -15.80 -7.38
N LEU A 422 10.13 -16.39 -7.78
CA LEU A 422 10.10 -17.78 -8.23
C LEU A 422 10.92 -17.94 -9.51
N LYS A 423 10.72 -17.07 -10.50
CA LYS A 423 11.48 -17.07 -11.76
C LYS A 423 12.99 -16.96 -11.51
N GLN A 424 13.37 -16.04 -10.63
CA GLN A 424 14.78 -15.84 -10.26
C GLN A 424 15.37 -17.09 -9.61
N ALA A 425 14.68 -17.68 -8.63
CA ALA A 425 15.12 -18.89 -7.94
C ALA A 425 15.30 -20.05 -8.91
N LEU A 426 14.33 -20.28 -9.83
CA LEU A 426 14.42 -21.31 -10.85
C LEU A 426 15.63 -21.09 -11.78
N ALA A 427 15.87 -19.86 -12.23
CA ALA A 427 16.98 -19.53 -13.12
C ALA A 427 18.36 -19.69 -12.44
N GLU A 428 18.48 -19.30 -11.18
CA GLU A 428 19.71 -19.43 -10.40
C GLU A 428 20.09 -20.89 -10.18
N GLU A 429 19.13 -21.73 -9.76
CA GLU A 429 19.35 -23.16 -9.52
C GLU A 429 19.66 -23.94 -10.80
N MET A 430 19.17 -23.49 -11.95
CA MET A 430 19.50 -24.09 -13.24
C MET A 430 20.90 -23.71 -13.76
N GLY A 431 21.71 -22.98 -12.99
CA GLY A 431 23.06 -22.54 -13.38
C GLY A 431 23.07 -21.51 -14.51
N LEU A 432 21.96 -20.86 -14.75
CA LEU A 432 21.73 -19.96 -15.87
C LEU A 432 22.03 -18.50 -15.56
N ARG A 433 22.44 -18.21 -14.34
CA ARG A 433 22.91 -16.88 -13.91
C ARG A 433 24.25 -17.00 -13.21
N ARG A 434 25.21 -16.17 -13.58
CA ARG A 434 26.31 -15.84 -12.66
C ARG A 434 25.64 -15.29 -11.39
N PRO A 435 26.09 -15.68 -10.19
CA PRO A 435 25.50 -15.17 -8.97
C PRO A 435 25.56 -13.65 -9.01
N VAL A 436 24.42 -13.01 -9.27
CA VAL A 436 24.23 -11.65 -8.84
C VAL A 436 24.29 -11.78 -7.32
N ARG A 437 25.32 -11.21 -6.71
CA ARG A 437 25.49 -11.15 -5.26
C ARG A 437 24.13 -10.92 -4.64
N GLU A 438 23.75 -11.84 -3.75
CA GLU A 438 22.53 -11.76 -2.96
C GLU A 438 22.36 -10.33 -2.43
N GLN A 439 21.39 -9.62 -3.00
CA GLN A 439 20.81 -8.47 -2.34
C GLN A 439 19.87 -9.07 -1.30
N GLY A 440 20.37 -9.27 -0.07
CA GLY A 440 19.47 -9.64 0.98
C GLY A 440 19.96 -10.58 2.07
N GLN A 441 21.25 -10.65 2.39
CA GLN A 441 21.57 -10.57 3.83
C GLN A 441 21.46 -9.08 4.18
N PRO A 442 20.81 -8.70 5.28
CA PRO A 442 20.87 -7.33 5.73
C PRO A 442 22.33 -6.98 5.92
N GLU A 443 22.89 -6.21 4.95
CA GLU A 443 24.24 -5.67 5.09
C GLU A 443 24.21 -4.94 6.43
N THR A 444 24.98 -5.42 7.39
CA THR A 444 25.19 -4.67 8.61
C THR A 444 25.95 -3.41 8.20
N PRO A 445 25.46 -2.22 8.55
CA PRO A 445 26.17 -0.98 8.26
C PRO A 445 27.60 -1.08 8.81
N ASP A 446 28.57 -0.48 8.11
CA ASP A 446 29.97 -0.45 8.55
C ASP A 446 30.06 0.11 9.99
N PRO A 447 30.57 -0.64 10.98
CA PRO A 447 30.68 -0.16 12.35
C PRO A 447 31.52 1.11 12.52
N ALA A 448 32.32 1.47 11.52
CA ALA A 448 33.17 2.67 11.52
C ALA A 448 32.45 3.96 11.08
N LEU A 449 31.16 3.90 10.72
CA LEU A 449 30.39 5.04 10.26
C LEU A 449 30.26 6.14 11.36
N LYS A 450 30.52 7.37 10.96
CA LYS A 450 30.34 8.56 11.80
C LYS A 450 28.97 9.15 11.54
N LEU A 451 28.06 8.98 12.49
CA LEU A 451 26.67 9.41 12.40
C LEU A 451 26.42 10.61 13.31
N LEU A 452 25.57 11.53 12.86
CA LEU A 452 25.03 12.61 13.69
C LEU A 452 23.50 12.46 13.76
N VAL A 453 22.95 12.44 14.95
CA VAL A 453 21.51 12.47 15.20
C VAL A 453 21.15 13.81 15.81
N VAL A 454 20.26 14.54 15.14
CA VAL A 454 19.77 15.86 15.56
C VAL A 454 18.30 15.75 15.91
N GLU A 455 18.01 15.92 17.18
CA GLU A 455 16.66 15.71 17.75
C GLU A 455 16.60 16.52 19.06
N ASP A 456 15.56 17.31 19.28
CA ASP A 456 15.42 18.15 20.48
C ASP A 456 14.88 17.37 21.69
N HIS A 457 14.11 16.31 21.43
CA HIS A 457 13.47 15.53 22.48
C HIS A 457 14.39 14.42 23.00
N LYS A 458 14.80 14.51 24.27
CA LYS A 458 15.76 13.58 24.91
C LYS A 458 15.35 12.10 24.85
N LEU A 459 14.04 11.81 24.82
CA LEU A 459 13.52 10.45 24.72
C LEU A 459 13.74 9.92 23.30
N SER A 460 13.36 10.67 22.27
CA SER A 460 13.59 10.32 20.87
C SER A 460 15.09 10.11 20.58
N GLN A 461 15.97 10.96 21.13
CA GLN A 461 17.42 10.75 21.04
C GLN A 461 17.86 9.40 21.61
N LYS A 462 17.30 9.00 22.78
CA LYS A 462 17.61 7.69 23.39
C LYS A 462 17.11 6.52 22.54
N VAL A 463 15.90 6.64 21.98
CA VAL A 463 15.32 5.60 21.14
C VAL A 463 16.17 5.39 19.87
N ILE A 464 16.47 6.47 19.13
CA ILE A 464 17.27 6.38 17.91
C ILE A 464 18.69 5.86 18.23
N ARG A 465 19.30 6.33 19.31
CA ARG A 465 20.61 5.83 19.76
C ARG A 465 20.56 4.33 20.15
N GLY A 466 19.49 3.88 20.80
CA GLY A 466 19.26 2.47 21.13
C GLY A 466 19.14 1.62 19.86
N MET A 467 18.40 2.10 18.87
CA MET A 467 18.27 1.44 17.57
C MET A 467 19.63 1.33 16.84
N LEU A 468 20.40 2.42 16.81
CA LEU A 468 21.74 2.42 16.21
C LEU A 468 22.69 1.47 16.95
N SER A 469 22.63 1.43 18.28
CA SER A 469 23.42 0.50 19.09
C SER A 469 23.09 -0.98 18.81
N LYS A 470 21.80 -1.32 18.58
CA LYS A 470 21.38 -2.68 18.14
C LYS A 470 21.94 -3.04 16.75
N LEU A 471 22.25 -2.05 15.92
CA LEU A 471 22.90 -2.22 14.63
C LEU A 471 24.45 -2.19 14.73
N GLY A 472 25.01 -2.10 15.94
CA GLY A 472 26.46 -2.02 16.16
C GLY A 472 27.05 -0.63 15.85
N LEU A 473 26.21 0.41 15.74
CA LEU A 473 26.62 1.76 15.38
C LEU A 473 26.57 2.71 16.60
N SER A 474 27.41 3.75 16.53
CA SER A 474 27.38 4.88 17.47
C SER A 474 27.10 6.19 16.71
N ALA A 475 26.46 7.15 17.40
CA ALA A 475 26.19 8.46 16.82
C ALA A 475 26.47 9.58 17.82
N ASP A 476 26.96 10.69 17.33
CA ASP A 476 26.98 11.95 18.05
C ASP A 476 25.56 12.52 18.12
N LEU A 477 25.23 13.28 19.15
CA LEU A 477 23.90 13.85 19.37
C LEU A 477 23.98 15.37 19.36
N ALA A 478 23.04 16.03 18.70
CA ALA A 478 22.78 17.46 18.77
C ALA A 478 21.32 17.70 19.20
N ALA A 479 21.08 18.71 20.02
CA ALA A 479 19.76 19.00 20.54
C ALA A 479 18.97 20.04 19.72
N ASN A 480 19.58 20.67 18.74
CA ASN A 480 18.96 21.66 17.85
C ASN A 480 19.81 21.86 16.58
N GLY A 481 19.26 22.62 15.62
CA GLY A 481 19.94 22.90 14.36
C GLY A 481 21.24 23.71 14.48
N LYS A 482 21.39 24.53 15.52
CA LYS A 482 22.65 25.31 15.74
C LYS A 482 23.79 24.39 16.17
N GLU A 483 23.52 23.47 17.10
CA GLU A 483 24.49 22.46 17.51
C GLU A 483 24.87 21.56 16.34
N ALA A 484 23.86 21.14 15.56
CA ALA A 484 24.09 20.33 14.36
C ALA A 484 25.02 21.03 13.36
N LEU A 485 24.80 22.31 13.08
CA LEU A 485 25.65 23.09 12.19
C LEU A 485 27.09 23.21 12.76
N ALA A 486 27.23 23.50 14.04
CA ALA A 486 28.53 23.61 14.70
C ALA A 486 29.31 22.30 14.58
N MET A 487 28.65 21.16 14.92
CA MET A 487 29.26 19.83 14.83
C MET A 487 29.61 19.41 13.40
N ALA A 488 28.73 19.72 12.42
CA ALA A 488 28.97 19.42 11.02
C ALA A 488 30.09 20.28 10.39
N THR A 489 30.38 21.46 10.96
CA THR A 489 31.50 22.30 10.53
C THR A 489 32.83 21.90 11.18
N GLU A 490 32.79 21.32 12.38
CA GLU A 490 33.99 20.90 13.14
C GLU A 490 34.43 19.49 12.75
N LYS A 491 33.47 18.58 12.45
CA LYS A 491 33.72 17.15 12.22
C LYS A 491 32.97 16.67 10.98
N ARG A 492 33.57 15.73 10.25
CA ARG A 492 32.94 15.08 9.10
C ARG A 492 32.09 13.90 9.54
N TYR A 493 30.87 13.85 9.03
CA TYR A 493 29.92 12.74 9.22
C TYR A 493 29.69 12.02 7.90
N ASP A 494 29.34 10.74 7.98
CA ASP A 494 28.96 9.91 6.83
C ASP A 494 27.44 10.00 6.56
N LEU A 495 26.64 10.31 7.61
CA LEU A 495 25.20 10.53 7.51
C LEU A 495 24.72 11.40 8.68
N ILE A 496 23.75 12.28 8.40
CA ILE A 496 23.05 13.08 9.41
C ILE A 496 21.56 12.70 9.41
N LEU A 497 21.03 12.29 10.56
CA LEU A 497 19.59 12.14 10.79
C LEU A 497 19.11 13.44 11.44
N MET A 498 18.23 14.18 10.74
CA MET A 498 17.85 15.54 11.08
C MET A 498 16.36 15.66 11.36
N ASP A 499 15.99 15.97 12.58
CA ASP A 499 14.61 16.36 12.87
C ASP A 499 14.22 17.62 12.11
N CYS A 500 13.03 17.65 11.53
CA CYS A 500 12.52 18.81 10.79
C CYS A 500 12.08 19.94 11.72
N GLU A 501 11.51 19.61 12.87
CA GLU A 501 10.87 20.59 13.77
C GLU A 501 11.61 20.64 15.10
N MET A 502 12.41 21.69 15.29
CA MET A 502 13.21 21.91 16.50
C MET A 502 13.22 23.39 16.89
N PRO A 503 13.35 23.70 18.20
CA PRO A 503 13.49 25.08 18.67
C PRO A 503 14.81 25.70 18.22
N GLU A 504 14.89 27.02 18.23
CA GLU A 504 16.02 27.89 17.89
C GLU A 504 16.44 27.90 16.41
N MET A 505 16.63 26.75 15.79
CA MET A 505 16.92 26.55 14.38
C MET A 505 16.29 25.23 13.94
N ASP A 506 15.34 25.28 13.01
CA ASP A 506 14.68 24.09 12.47
C ASP A 506 15.63 23.28 11.58
N GLY A 507 15.27 22.02 11.28
CA GLY A 507 16.11 21.14 10.47
C GLY A 507 16.26 21.60 9.02
N PHE A 508 15.30 22.35 8.50
CA PHE A 508 15.36 22.90 7.14
C PHE A 508 16.41 24.01 7.05
N GLU A 509 16.39 24.95 7.99
CA GLU A 509 17.37 26.03 8.06
C GLU A 509 18.78 25.46 8.35
N ALA A 510 18.89 24.51 9.29
CA ALA A 510 20.16 23.85 9.59
C ALA A 510 20.75 23.18 8.33
N THR A 511 19.94 22.46 7.58
CA THR A 511 20.34 21.82 6.33
C THR A 511 20.84 22.84 5.30
N GLN A 512 20.09 23.92 5.07
CA GLN A 512 20.50 24.97 4.12
C GLN A 512 21.85 25.57 4.50
N ARG A 513 22.11 25.83 5.78
CA ARG A 513 23.38 26.38 6.27
C ARG A 513 24.52 25.38 6.17
N ILE A 514 24.27 24.08 6.42
CA ILE A 514 25.26 23.03 6.19
C ILE A 514 25.61 22.96 4.70
N ARG A 515 24.64 22.97 3.80
CA ARG A 515 24.84 22.96 2.33
C ARG A 515 25.61 24.19 1.84
N GLU A 516 25.34 25.37 2.44
CA GLU A 516 26.10 26.59 2.14
C GLU A 516 27.55 26.48 2.58
N TYR A 517 27.80 25.96 3.78
CA TYR A 517 29.13 25.71 4.28
C TYR A 517 29.91 24.73 3.40
N GLU A 518 29.32 23.58 3.07
CA GLU A 518 29.92 22.58 2.20
C GLU A 518 30.33 23.16 0.83
N ARG A 519 29.43 23.93 0.21
CA ARG A 519 29.72 24.62 -1.07
C ARG A 519 30.87 25.62 -0.96
N ARG A 520 30.90 26.42 0.12
CA ARG A 520 31.97 27.39 0.32
C ARG A 520 33.33 26.75 0.54
N GLN A 521 33.34 25.57 1.13
CA GLN A 521 34.60 24.84 1.41
C GLN A 521 34.96 23.84 0.31
N GLY A 522 34.17 23.72 -0.77
CA GLY A 522 34.38 22.75 -1.83
C GLY A 522 34.27 21.30 -1.38
N LEU A 523 33.44 21.03 -0.37
CA LEU A 523 33.31 19.73 0.26
C LEU A 523 32.22 18.91 -0.42
N VAL A 524 32.39 17.56 -0.44
CA VAL A 524 31.30 16.65 -0.86
C VAL A 524 30.15 16.75 0.15
N ALA A 525 28.94 16.88 -0.35
CA ALA A 525 27.75 17.02 0.47
C ALA A 525 27.49 15.74 1.29
N VAL A 526 27.37 15.86 2.62
CA VAL A 526 27.01 14.74 3.50
C VAL A 526 25.54 14.38 3.28
N PRO A 527 25.16 13.10 3.19
CA PRO A 527 23.77 12.70 3.17
C PRO A 527 23.03 13.17 4.43
N ILE A 528 21.87 13.87 4.24
CA ILE A 528 21.01 14.33 5.34
C ILE A 528 19.64 13.71 5.14
N VAL A 529 19.19 12.93 6.12
CA VAL A 529 17.89 12.26 6.11
C VAL A 529 16.99 12.93 7.14
N ALA A 530 15.85 13.43 6.69
CA ALA A 530 14.85 14.07 7.54
C ALA A 530 14.16 13.06 8.45
N LEU A 531 13.93 13.40 9.71
CA LEU A 531 13.00 12.74 10.62
C LEU A 531 11.75 13.62 10.69
N THR A 532 10.59 13.13 10.24
CA THR A 532 9.39 13.97 10.11
C THR A 532 8.17 13.36 10.81
N ALA A 533 7.42 14.19 11.54
CA ALA A 533 6.13 13.81 12.13
C ALA A 533 4.98 13.82 11.10
N HIS A 534 5.15 14.49 9.96
CA HIS A 534 4.12 14.69 8.95
C HIS A 534 4.58 14.16 7.59
N ILE A 535 3.79 13.26 7.00
CA ILE A 535 4.01 12.69 5.64
C ILE A 535 3.43 13.62 4.55
N LEU A 536 2.97 14.82 4.92
CA LEU A 536 2.33 15.75 3.98
C LEU A 536 3.31 16.22 2.90
N ARG A 537 2.81 16.36 1.69
CA ARG A 537 3.54 16.76 0.47
C ARG A 537 4.36 18.05 0.68
N GLU A 538 3.80 19.03 1.38
CA GLU A 538 4.49 20.31 1.67
C GLU A 538 5.79 20.12 2.46
N HIS A 539 5.81 19.24 3.45
CA HIS A 539 7.01 18.92 4.24
C HIS A 539 8.07 18.19 3.42
N ARG A 540 7.65 17.29 2.52
CA ARG A 540 8.55 16.56 1.61
C ARG A 540 9.19 17.52 0.59
N GLU A 541 8.40 18.39 -0.03
CA GLU A 541 8.89 19.39 -0.97
C GLU A 541 9.84 20.38 -0.26
N ARG A 542 9.51 20.78 0.94
CA ARG A 542 10.37 21.65 1.76
C ARG A 542 11.69 20.98 2.17
N SER A 543 11.66 19.67 2.52
CA SER A 543 12.87 18.89 2.82
C SER A 543 13.80 18.81 1.61
N LEU A 544 13.28 18.47 0.45
CA LEU A 544 14.06 18.42 -0.78
C LEU A 544 14.58 19.79 -1.19
N ALA A 545 13.76 20.84 -1.09
CA ALA A 545 14.16 22.22 -1.40
C ALA A 545 15.25 22.73 -0.45
N SER A 546 15.29 22.27 0.80
CA SER A 546 16.36 22.60 1.76
C SER A 546 17.67 21.87 1.49
N GLY A 547 17.66 20.81 0.63
CA GLY A 547 18.82 20.00 0.28
C GLY A 547 18.96 18.70 1.07
N MET A 548 17.89 18.19 1.69
CA MET A 548 17.86 16.86 2.30
C MET A 548 17.75 15.78 1.23
N ASN A 549 18.28 14.57 1.51
CA ASN A 549 18.40 13.48 0.56
C ASN A 549 17.24 12.47 0.63
N ALA A 550 16.63 12.33 1.81
CA ALA A 550 15.50 11.44 2.06
C ALA A 550 14.76 11.84 3.33
N HIS A 551 13.68 11.13 3.65
CA HIS A 551 12.91 11.32 4.88
C HIS A 551 12.54 9.97 5.50
N ILE A 552 12.45 9.93 6.83
CA ILE A 552 11.97 8.82 7.65
C ILE A 552 10.81 9.34 8.49
N PRO A 553 9.62 8.71 8.45
CA PRO A 553 8.50 9.12 9.28
C PRO A 553 8.78 8.81 10.76
N LYS A 554 8.32 9.65 11.65
CA LYS A 554 8.24 9.38 13.09
C LYS A 554 6.87 8.73 13.40
N PRO A 555 6.81 7.65 14.21
CA PRO A 555 7.93 7.02 14.94
C PRO A 555 8.90 6.28 14.01
N VAL A 556 10.20 6.39 14.29
CA VAL A 556 11.25 5.76 13.50
C VAL A 556 11.19 4.24 13.68
N GLU A 557 11.07 3.49 12.60
CA GLU A 557 11.10 2.02 12.62
C GLU A 557 12.51 1.49 12.33
N MET A 558 12.90 0.39 12.98
CA MET A 558 14.22 -0.23 12.84
C MET A 558 14.53 -0.64 11.39
N SER A 559 13.54 -1.15 10.67
CA SER A 559 13.63 -1.57 9.27
C SER A 559 13.97 -0.39 8.36
N VAL A 560 13.23 0.71 8.50
CA VAL A 560 13.38 1.94 7.70
C VAL A 560 14.71 2.64 7.99
N LEU A 561 15.09 2.68 9.28
CA LEU A 561 16.38 3.24 9.70
C LEU A 561 17.56 2.45 9.09
N ARG A 562 17.51 1.11 9.13
CA ARG A 562 18.52 0.24 8.55
C ARG A 562 18.65 0.44 7.03
N GLU A 563 17.52 0.50 6.33
CA GLU A 563 17.50 0.71 4.88
C GLU A 563 18.12 2.06 4.50
N ALA A 564 17.78 3.12 5.21
CA ALA A 564 18.37 4.45 5.00
C ALA A 564 19.89 4.45 5.25
N LEU A 565 20.35 3.80 6.33
CA LEU A 565 21.76 3.65 6.63
C LEU A 565 22.50 2.95 5.49
N VAL A 566 22.02 1.79 5.04
CA VAL A 566 22.65 1.04 3.95
C VAL A 566 22.66 1.84 2.65
N ARG A 567 21.54 2.48 2.31
CA ARG A 567 21.39 3.25 1.06
C ARG A 567 22.35 4.43 0.96
N PHE A 568 22.52 5.19 2.03
CA PHE A 568 23.26 6.46 2.00
C PHE A 568 24.71 6.37 2.46
N THR A 569 25.14 5.22 3.01
CA THR A 569 26.53 5.02 3.45
C THR A 569 27.32 4.03 2.58
N ARG A 570 26.73 3.53 1.49
CA ARG A 570 27.47 2.73 0.48
C ARG A 570 28.58 3.59 -0.11
N LYS A 571 29.82 3.20 0.10
CA LYS A 571 30.97 3.69 -0.67
C LYS A 571 30.90 3.02 -2.05
N ASP A 572 30.62 3.77 -3.11
CA ASP A 572 30.78 3.30 -4.47
C ASP A 572 32.24 2.83 -4.68
N PRO A 573 32.48 1.56 -5.02
CA PRO A 573 33.84 1.08 -5.25
C PRO A 573 34.46 1.59 -6.57
N GLY A 574 33.81 2.53 -7.28
CA GLY A 574 34.23 3.03 -8.59
C GLY A 574 34.84 4.44 -8.63
N ALA A 575 35.01 5.14 -7.50
CA ALA A 575 35.54 6.51 -7.48
C ALA A 575 36.99 6.65 -6.97
N ALA A 576 37.74 5.56 -6.89
CA ALA A 576 39.18 5.58 -6.55
C ALA A 576 39.99 4.90 -7.68
N ASP A 577 40.17 5.59 -8.79
CA ASP A 577 41.34 5.50 -9.67
C ASP A 577 41.12 6.42 -10.90
N GLY A 578 41.47 7.67 -10.73
CA GLY A 578 41.38 8.62 -11.83
C GLY A 578 41.96 9.99 -11.51
N ASP A 579 43.16 10.00 -10.85
CA ASP A 579 44.10 11.13 -10.94
C ASP A 579 45.46 10.71 -10.41
N ALA A 580 46.21 10.03 -11.26
CA ALA A 580 47.65 10.01 -11.20
C ALA A 580 48.16 9.72 -12.63
N ASN A 581 48.17 10.73 -13.49
CA ASN A 581 49.26 11.03 -14.43
C ASN A 581 49.03 12.41 -15.06
#